data_66a04ce281b475fe205f20e4a5e8baad
#
_entry.id   66a04ce281b475fe205f20e4a5e8baad
#
_cell.length_a   1.000
_cell.length_b   1.000
_cell.length_c   1.000
_cell.angle_alpha   90.00
_cell.angle_beta   90.00
_cell.angle_gamma   90.00
#
_symmetry.space_group_name_H-M   'P 1'
#
loop_
_entity.id
_entity.type
_entity.pdbx_description
1 polymer ?
#
loop_
_entity_poly.entity_id
_entity_poly.type
_entity_poly.pdbx_seq_one_letter_code
_entity_poly.pdbx_strand_id
1 'polypeptide(L)'
;MKIILLAGQSGSGKTSVGRELAKNEDKYNFVHSYTDRQMRETNEYGHTFVDSKEMDSLLKRDDIVASTQIKEKRYCTIKSQFDKDRINIYTVDVNGINDTIKAFPRADIMSILIMRDSIDIESERVERDVAIPRREDVDFLINNNTSIASVAATIDALVNADLFSKPSHVLSTIEDSLETIYEQRRYLQQIEKSLEEQRWYRDQSLYNQLINYVNKQIKKDFDVTIEKDHEPQWDGENCVYTIVAWYKDDIMPAETFRINELLSKYVYDFCSENDCMDLMYRTYIDSDWVGLKDE
;
A
#
# COMPACT_ATOMS: atom_id res chain seq x y z
N MET A 1 -13.92 21.55 2.68
CA MET A 1 -14.38 20.25 2.15
C MET A 1 -13.15 19.53 1.66
N LYS A 2 -12.98 18.27 2.04
CA LYS A 2 -11.84 17.44 1.62
C LYS A 2 -12.25 16.39 0.60
N ILE A 3 -11.44 16.19 -0.44
CA ILE A 3 -11.73 15.25 -1.53
C ILE A 3 -10.46 14.43 -1.83
N ILE A 4 -10.60 13.11 -1.84
CA ILE A 4 -9.59 12.15 -2.33
C ILE A 4 -10.01 11.71 -3.72
N LEU A 5 -9.17 11.94 -4.72
CA LEU A 5 -9.36 11.49 -6.09
C LEU A 5 -8.52 10.24 -6.31
N LEU A 6 -9.16 9.08 -6.52
CA LEU A 6 -8.50 7.83 -6.81
C LEU A 6 -8.48 7.61 -8.32
N ALA A 7 -7.30 7.71 -8.92
CA ALA A 7 -7.06 7.50 -10.32
C ALA A 7 -6.21 6.23 -10.57
N GLY A 8 -6.13 5.77 -11.80
CA GLY A 8 -5.33 4.60 -12.17
C GLY A 8 -6.05 3.71 -13.17
N GLN A 9 -5.33 2.71 -13.64
CA GLN A 9 -5.77 1.75 -14.65
C GLN A 9 -7.03 0.98 -14.20
N SER A 10 -7.84 0.53 -15.16
CA SER A 10 -8.94 -0.41 -14.89
C SER A 10 -8.40 -1.67 -14.23
N GLY A 11 -9.04 -2.14 -13.16
CA GLY A 11 -8.55 -3.30 -12.41
C GLY A 11 -7.45 -3.01 -11.39
N SER A 12 -6.92 -1.77 -11.29
CA SER A 12 -5.91 -1.43 -10.27
C SER A 12 -6.43 -1.43 -8.81
N GLY A 13 -7.74 -1.59 -8.60
CA GLY A 13 -8.35 -1.71 -7.28
C GLY A 13 -8.90 -0.41 -6.69
N LYS A 14 -8.99 0.70 -7.44
CA LYS A 14 -9.53 2.01 -6.98
C LYS A 14 -10.84 1.88 -6.19
N THR A 15 -11.84 1.25 -6.80
CA THR A 15 -13.16 1.08 -6.18
C THR A 15 -13.09 0.22 -4.91
N SER A 16 -12.27 -0.84 -4.91
CA SER A 16 -12.09 -1.71 -3.74
C SER A 16 -11.42 -0.96 -2.59
N VAL A 17 -10.38 -0.18 -2.88
CA VAL A 17 -9.69 0.67 -1.88
C VAL A 17 -10.63 1.75 -1.35
N GLY A 18 -11.36 2.43 -2.23
CA GLY A 18 -12.33 3.44 -1.82
C GLY A 18 -13.46 2.87 -0.96
N ARG A 19 -13.95 1.67 -1.30
CA ARG A 19 -14.95 0.93 -0.50
C ARG A 19 -14.39 0.54 0.87
N GLU A 20 -13.14 0.14 0.95
CA GLU A 20 -12.48 -0.21 2.21
C GLU A 20 -12.39 1.00 3.14
N LEU A 21 -11.94 2.16 2.63
CA LEU A 21 -11.93 3.43 3.38
C LEU A 21 -13.35 3.82 3.84
N ALA A 22 -14.34 3.70 2.96
CA ALA A 22 -15.73 4.07 3.22
C ALA A 22 -16.44 3.16 4.25
N LYS A 23 -15.82 2.09 4.74
CA LYS A 23 -16.32 1.35 5.92
C LYS A 23 -16.36 2.21 7.18
N ASN A 24 -15.52 3.22 7.27
CA ASN A 24 -15.62 4.27 8.29
C ASN A 24 -16.55 5.37 7.79
N GLU A 25 -17.87 5.13 7.90
CA GLU A 25 -18.92 6.00 7.38
C GLU A 25 -18.96 7.37 8.09
N ASP A 26 -18.49 7.47 9.31
CA ASP A 26 -18.40 8.74 10.03
C ASP A 26 -17.33 9.67 9.43
N LYS A 27 -16.27 9.11 8.86
CA LYS A 27 -15.13 9.85 8.32
C LYS A 27 -15.21 10.05 6.81
N TYR A 28 -15.68 9.04 6.07
CA TYR A 28 -15.62 9.01 4.61
C TYR A 28 -16.98 8.94 3.94
N ASN A 29 -17.11 9.64 2.81
CA ASN A 29 -18.24 9.55 1.88
C ASN A 29 -17.70 9.03 0.54
N PHE A 30 -18.18 7.86 0.06
CA PHE A 30 -17.85 7.38 -1.27
C PHE A 30 -18.80 7.97 -2.31
N VAL A 31 -18.25 8.69 -3.27
CA VAL A 31 -19.02 9.35 -4.33
C VAL A 31 -19.35 8.34 -5.43
N HIS A 32 -20.62 7.99 -5.58
CA HIS A 32 -21.13 7.07 -6.57
C HIS A 32 -21.48 7.82 -7.86
N SER A 33 -20.67 7.70 -8.91
CA SER A 33 -21.03 8.32 -10.20
C SER A 33 -22.25 7.66 -10.83
N TYR A 34 -23.10 8.47 -11.47
CA TYR A 34 -24.20 7.97 -12.29
C TYR A 34 -23.68 7.36 -13.58
N THR A 35 -24.33 6.30 -14.06
CA THR A 35 -24.00 5.67 -15.35
C THR A 35 -25.23 5.01 -15.97
N ASP A 36 -25.35 5.09 -17.30
CA ASP A 36 -26.40 4.42 -18.09
C ASP A 36 -25.97 3.06 -18.67
N ARG A 37 -24.79 2.55 -18.27
CA ARG A 37 -24.41 1.19 -18.60
C ARG A 37 -25.15 0.15 -17.77
N GLN A 38 -25.20 -1.07 -18.25
CA GLN A 38 -25.70 -2.19 -17.45
C GLN A 38 -24.75 -2.56 -16.32
N MET A 39 -25.31 -3.00 -15.18
CA MET A 39 -24.53 -3.63 -14.11
C MET A 39 -23.78 -4.86 -14.65
N ARG A 40 -22.55 -5.04 -14.22
CA ARG A 40 -21.73 -6.22 -14.55
C ARG A 40 -21.99 -7.38 -13.59
N GLU A 41 -22.31 -7.03 -12.35
CA GLU A 41 -22.57 -7.97 -11.27
C GLU A 41 -23.67 -7.46 -10.35
N THR A 42 -24.32 -8.36 -9.64
CA THR A 42 -25.34 -7.99 -8.66
C THR A 42 -24.72 -7.13 -7.54
N ASN A 43 -25.32 -5.98 -7.25
CA ASN A 43 -24.83 -5.01 -6.24
C ASN A 43 -23.43 -4.43 -6.57
N GLU A 44 -23.13 -4.19 -7.83
CA GLU A 44 -21.89 -3.53 -8.24
C GLU A 44 -21.70 -2.19 -7.50
N TYR A 45 -20.58 -2.05 -6.81
CA TYR A 45 -20.27 -0.87 -6.00
C TYR A 45 -19.61 0.23 -6.83
N GLY A 46 -19.83 1.49 -6.45
CA GLY A 46 -19.16 2.65 -7.03
C GLY A 46 -19.96 3.41 -8.09
N HIS A 47 -21.12 2.90 -8.48
CA HIS A 47 -22.00 3.55 -9.45
C HIS A 47 -23.45 3.54 -9.01
N THR A 48 -24.19 4.57 -9.42
CA THR A 48 -25.63 4.62 -9.41
C THR A 48 -26.12 4.43 -10.85
N PHE A 49 -26.82 3.32 -11.09
CA PHE A 49 -27.27 2.94 -12.42
C PHE A 49 -28.61 3.61 -12.74
N VAL A 50 -28.65 4.29 -13.87
CA VAL A 50 -29.81 5.07 -14.33
C VAL A 50 -30.14 4.68 -15.77
N ASP A 51 -31.37 4.98 -16.22
CA ASP A 51 -31.70 4.82 -17.61
C ASP A 51 -31.19 5.98 -18.48
N SER A 52 -31.25 5.83 -19.81
CA SER A 52 -30.73 6.85 -20.74
C SER A 52 -31.48 8.19 -20.63
N LYS A 53 -32.75 8.18 -20.27
CA LYS A 53 -33.55 9.43 -20.13
C LYS A 53 -33.15 10.18 -18.86
N GLU A 54 -32.94 9.46 -17.78
CA GLU A 54 -32.44 10.02 -16.53
C GLU A 54 -31.01 10.56 -16.71
N MET A 55 -30.14 9.84 -17.43
CA MET A 55 -28.81 10.33 -17.79
C MET A 55 -28.86 11.61 -18.62
N ASP A 56 -29.76 11.69 -19.61
CA ASP A 56 -29.96 12.90 -20.40
C ASP A 56 -30.41 14.11 -19.54
N SER A 57 -31.17 13.85 -18.50
CA SER A 57 -31.62 14.87 -17.56
C SER A 57 -30.48 15.30 -16.63
N LEU A 58 -29.67 14.36 -16.14
CA LEU A 58 -28.48 14.61 -15.32
C LEU A 58 -27.46 15.46 -16.08
N LEU A 59 -27.16 15.12 -17.34
CA LEU A 59 -26.21 15.84 -18.16
C LEU A 59 -26.58 17.27 -18.54
N LYS A 60 -27.83 17.68 -18.30
CA LYS A 60 -28.30 19.06 -18.51
C LYS A 60 -28.24 19.92 -17.25
N ARG A 61 -27.80 19.36 -16.12
CA ARG A 61 -27.74 20.10 -14.85
C ARG A 61 -26.56 21.06 -14.82
N ASP A 62 -26.72 22.16 -14.13
CA ASP A 62 -25.66 23.17 -13.92
C ASP A 62 -24.67 22.79 -12.80
N ASP A 63 -24.96 21.73 -12.02
CA ASP A 63 -24.18 21.29 -10.90
C ASP A 63 -23.34 20.03 -11.20
N ILE A 64 -23.07 19.74 -12.48
CA ILE A 64 -22.17 18.68 -12.89
C ILE A 64 -20.75 18.98 -12.38
N VAL A 65 -20.11 17.97 -11.78
CA VAL A 65 -18.71 18.01 -11.37
C VAL A 65 -17.80 17.49 -12.47
N ALA A 66 -18.13 16.31 -12.98
CA ALA A 66 -17.42 15.68 -14.08
C ALA A 66 -18.36 14.82 -14.90
N SER A 67 -18.08 14.71 -16.19
CA SER A 67 -18.77 13.80 -17.09
C SER A 67 -17.80 13.18 -18.08
N THR A 68 -18.01 11.91 -18.39
CA THR A 68 -17.17 11.17 -19.35
C THR A 68 -18.03 10.22 -20.17
N GLN A 69 -17.65 10.03 -21.41
CA GLN A 69 -18.25 9.02 -22.28
C GLN A 69 -17.17 8.04 -22.72
N ILE A 70 -17.40 6.75 -22.44
CA ILE A 70 -16.52 5.66 -22.83
C ILE A 70 -17.30 4.75 -23.78
N LYS A 71 -16.96 4.78 -25.06
CA LYS A 71 -17.75 4.15 -26.13
C LYS A 71 -19.20 4.73 -26.09
N GLU A 72 -20.19 3.87 -25.91
CA GLU A 72 -21.61 4.26 -25.83
C GLU A 72 -22.09 4.48 -24.39
N LYS A 73 -21.24 4.34 -23.38
CA LYS A 73 -21.58 4.44 -21.96
C LYS A 73 -21.22 5.78 -21.40
N ARG A 74 -22.14 6.40 -20.71
CA ARG A 74 -21.97 7.73 -20.11
C ARG A 74 -21.85 7.63 -18.60
N TYR A 75 -21.05 8.52 -18.06
CA TYR A 75 -20.84 8.66 -16.63
C TYR A 75 -20.91 10.13 -16.26
N CYS A 76 -21.52 10.45 -15.13
CA CYS A 76 -21.48 11.80 -14.59
C CYS A 76 -21.57 11.80 -13.07
N THR A 77 -21.14 12.91 -12.48
CA THR A 77 -21.19 13.15 -11.04
C THR A 77 -21.64 14.57 -10.81
N ILE A 78 -22.48 14.79 -9.81
CA ILE A 78 -23.06 16.08 -9.48
C ILE A 78 -22.64 16.53 -8.08
N LYS A 79 -22.67 17.85 -7.83
CA LYS A 79 -22.20 18.45 -6.56
C LYS A 79 -22.93 17.92 -5.34
N SER A 80 -24.21 17.57 -5.44
CA SER A 80 -25.00 17.06 -4.31
C SER A 80 -24.56 15.69 -3.78
N GLN A 81 -23.71 14.97 -4.50
CA GLN A 81 -23.15 13.69 -4.06
C GLN A 81 -21.94 13.85 -3.13
N PHE A 82 -21.40 15.07 -3.04
CA PHE A 82 -20.27 15.39 -2.18
C PHE A 82 -20.75 15.90 -0.83
N ASP A 83 -20.26 15.30 0.23
CA ASP A 83 -20.54 15.66 1.61
C ASP A 83 -19.59 16.78 2.06
N LYS A 84 -20.11 17.76 2.82
CA LYS A 84 -19.31 18.90 3.30
C LYS A 84 -18.53 18.58 4.57
N ASP A 85 -19.04 17.64 5.36
CA ASP A 85 -18.54 17.33 6.70
C ASP A 85 -17.62 16.11 6.71
N ARG A 86 -17.72 15.26 5.69
CA ARG A 86 -16.90 14.07 5.52
C ARG A 86 -15.88 14.23 4.40
N ILE A 87 -14.89 13.35 4.40
CA ILE A 87 -13.88 13.27 3.34
C ILE A 87 -14.46 12.48 2.17
N ASN A 88 -14.58 13.12 1.02
CA ASN A 88 -15.15 12.50 -0.16
C ASN A 88 -14.11 11.66 -0.90
N ILE A 89 -14.44 10.42 -1.21
CA ILE A 89 -13.64 9.52 -2.04
C ILE A 89 -14.29 9.42 -3.39
N TYR A 90 -13.59 9.84 -4.44
CA TYR A 90 -14.11 9.83 -5.80
C TYR A 90 -13.14 9.15 -6.77
N THR A 91 -13.62 8.15 -7.51
CA THR A 91 -12.83 7.44 -8.51
C THR A 91 -12.96 8.13 -9.86
N VAL A 92 -11.82 8.55 -10.43
CA VAL A 92 -11.75 9.41 -11.62
C VAL A 92 -10.73 8.91 -12.64
N ASP A 93 -10.85 9.44 -13.87
CA ASP A 93 -9.80 9.49 -14.88
C ASP A 93 -9.04 10.84 -14.82
N VAL A 94 -8.09 11.07 -15.73
CA VAL A 94 -7.31 12.34 -15.80
C VAL A 94 -8.22 13.55 -15.95
N ASN A 95 -9.22 13.47 -16.83
CA ASN A 95 -10.14 14.58 -17.06
C ASN A 95 -10.98 14.86 -15.81
N GLY A 96 -11.44 13.80 -15.14
CA GLY A 96 -12.19 13.91 -13.90
C GLY A 96 -11.41 14.56 -12.75
N ILE A 97 -10.07 14.42 -12.70
CA ILE A 97 -9.22 15.18 -11.77
C ILE A 97 -9.39 16.68 -12.03
N ASN A 98 -9.14 17.11 -13.27
CA ASN A 98 -9.19 18.51 -13.66
C ASN A 98 -10.60 19.12 -13.49
N ASP A 99 -11.63 18.36 -13.86
CA ASP A 99 -13.00 18.80 -13.75
C ASP A 99 -13.44 18.96 -12.28
N THR A 100 -13.00 18.04 -11.41
CA THR A 100 -13.28 18.13 -9.97
C THR A 100 -12.61 19.36 -9.35
N ILE A 101 -11.35 19.63 -9.70
CA ILE A 101 -10.62 20.83 -9.24
C ILE A 101 -11.36 22.10 -9.68
N LYS A 102 -11.81 22.17 -10.94
CA LYS A 102 -12.60 23.31 -11.44
C LYS A 102 -13.95 23.47 -10.73
N ALA A 103 -14.63 22.34 -10.46
CA ALA A 103 -15.94 22.35 -9.81
C ALA A 103 -15.89 22.76 -8.33
N PHE A 104 -14.77 22.47 -7.67
CA PHE A 104 -14.52 22.72 -6.24
C PHE A 104 -13.23 23.52 -5.98
N PRO A 105 -13.13 24.77 -6.45
CA PRO A 105 -11.90 25.55 -6.39
C PRO A 105 -11.43 25.93 -4.97
N ARG A 106 -12.24 25.66 -3.95
CA ARG A 106 -11.93 25.90 -2.53
C ARG A 106 -11.85 24.62 -1.70
N ALA A 107 -11.90 23.45 -2.33
CA ALA A 107 -11.73 22.19 -1.63
C ALA A 107 -10.26 21.88 -1.44
N ASP A 108 -9.94 21.20 -0.35
CA ASP A 108 -8.64 20.56 -0.16
C ASP A 108 -8.70 19.21 -0.91
N ILE A 109 -7.91 19.06 -1.96
CA ILE A 109 -7.94 17.89 -2.85
C ILE A 109 -6.64 17.12 -2.71
N MET A 110 -6.74 15.79 -2.67
CA MET A 110 -5.63 14.85 -2.71
C MET A 110 -5.86 13.88 -3.88
N SER A 111 -5.01 13.92 -4.88
CA SER A 111 -5.06 13.03 -6.04
C SER A 111 -4.05 11.88 -5.88
N ILE A 112 -4.54 10.65 -6.02
CA ILE A 112 -3.74 9.42 -5.80
C ILE A 112 -3.85 8.52 -7.02
N LEU A 113 -2.71 8.17 -7.61
CA LEU A 113 -2.60 7.17 -8.65
C LEU A 113 -2.41 5.79 -8.00
N ILE A 114 -3.41 4.92 -8.16
CA ILE A 114 -3.32 3.51 -7.75
C ILE A 114 -2.79 2.69 -8.92
N MET A 115 -1.62 2.09 -8.72
CA MET A 115 -0.97 1.20 -9.68
C MET A 115 -0.98 -0.26 -9.20
N ARG A 116 -0.89 -1.19 -10.14
CA ARG A 116 -0.74 -2.62 -9.88
C ARG A 116 0.10 -3.24 -10.98
N ASP A 117 1.11 -4.05 -10.62
CA ASP A 117 2.08 -4.60 -11.58
C ASP A 117 1.47 -5.67 -12.48
N SER A 118 0.57 -6.49 -11.94
CA SER A 118 -0.15 -7.50 -12.70
C SER A 118 -1.65 -7.27 -12.62
N ILE A 119 -2.25 -6.83 -13.73
CA ILE A 119 -3.69 -6.67 -13.83
C ILE A 119 -4.18 -7.70 -14.84
N ASP A 120 -4.94 -8.68 -14.33
CA ASP A 120 -5.68 -9.61 -15.20
C ASP A 120 -6.92 -8.87 -15.74
N ILE A 121 -6.77 -8.30 -16.92
CA ILE A 121 -7.83 -7.49 -17.54
C ILE A 121 -8.39 -8.27 -18.72
N GLU A 122 -9.72 -8.51 -18.68
CA GLU A 122 -10.44 -8.88 -19.89
C GLU A 122 -10.15 -7.88 -21.02
N SER A 123 -9.92 -8.37 -22.23
CA SER A 123 -9.47 -7.58 -23.39
C SER A 123 -10.29 -6.30 -23.66
N GLU A 124 -11.59 -6.30 -23.35
CA GLU A 124 -12.46 -5.12 -23.48
C GLU A 124 -12.14 -3.97 -22.50
N ARG A 125 -11.43 -4.25 -21.39
CA ARG A 125 -11.05 -3.23 -20.42
C ARG A 125 -9.76 -2.51 -20.78
N VAL A 126 -8.85 -3.16 -21.49
CA VAL A 126 -7.57 -2.59 -21.94
C VAL A 126 -7.79 -1.39 -22.85
N GLU A 127 -8.77 -1.45 -23.75
CA GLU A 127 -9.09 -0.36 -24.68
C GLU A 127 -9.66 0.92 -24.00
N ARG A 128 -9.95 0.86 -22.69
CA ARG A 128 -10.53 2.00 -21.93
C ARG A 128 -9.48 2.91 -21.31
N ASP A 129 -8.24 2.45 -21.22
CA ASP A 129 -7.19 3.13 -20.44
C ASP A 129 -6.42 4.19 -21.25
N VAL A 130 -7.11 4.84 -22.20
CA VAL A 130 -6.52 5.88 -23.07
C VAL A 130 -6.07 7.13 -22.29
N ALA A 131 -6.52 7.29 -21.05
CA ALA A 131 -6.21 8.45 -20.21
C ALA A 131 -5.83 8.03 -18.78
N ILE A 132 -4.76 7.22 -18.65
CA ILE A 132 -4.17 6.94 -17.34
C ILE A 132 -3.37 8.17 -16.91
N PRO A 133 -3.58 8.70 -15.69
CA PRO A 133 -2.76 9.77 -15.15
C PRO A 133 -1.29 9.34 -15.11
N ARG A 134 -0.39 10.24 -15.49
CA ARG A 134 1.03 10.08 -15.27
C ARG A 134 1.37 10.45 -13.82
N ARG A 135 2.57 10.09 -13.37
CA ARG A 135 3.03 10.40 -12.02
C ARG A 135 2.96 11.89 -11.71
N GLU A 136 3.26 12.74 -12.68
CA GLU A 136 3.23 14.21 -12.57
C GLU A 136 1.83 14.82 -12.50
N ASP A 137 0.79 14.05 -12.86
CA ASP A 137 -0.60 14.52 -12.85
C ASP A 137 -1.28 14.34 -11.47
N VAL A 138 -0.59 13.75 -10.48
CA VAL A 138 -1.14 13.38 -9.17
C VAL A 138 -0.20 13.72 -8.02
N ASP A 139 -0.76 13.92 -6.82
CA ASP A 139 0.03 14.19 -5.62
C ASP A 139 0.80 12.95 -5.15
N PHE A 140 0.14 11.79 -5.14
CA PHE A 140 0.71 10.53 -4.65
C PHE A 140 0.56 9.40 -5.65
N LEU A 141 1.54 8.47 -5.60
CA LEU A 141 1.48 7.19 -6.30
C LEU A 141 1.54 6.07 -5.25
N ILE A 142 0.60 5.14 -5.30
CA ILE A 142 0.54 3.99 -4.38
C ILE A 142 0.43 2.70 -5.19
N ASN A 143 1.33 1.76 -4.92
CA ASN A 143 1.29 0.42 -5.50
C ASN A 143 0.31 -0.46 -4.73
N ASN A 144 -0.64 -1.06 -5.45
CA ASN A 144 -1.63 -2.00 -4.92
C ASN A 144 -1.22 -3.46 -5.24
N ASN A 145 0.00 -3.82 -4.85
CA ASN A 145 0.53 -5.19 -4.97
C ASN A 145 0.37 -5.99 -3.67
N THR A 146 -0.10 -5.33 -2.62
CA THR A 146 -0.39 -5.90 -1.30
C THR A 146 -1.90 -6.09 -1.10
N SER A 147 -2.37 -6.08 0.13
CA SER A 147 -3.79 -6.16 0.44
C SER A 147 -4.50 -4.81 0.25
N ILE A 148 -5.76 -4.83 -0.14
CA ILE A 148 -6.62 -3.63 -0.22
C ILE A 148 -6.64 -2.88 1.12
N ALA A 149 -6.67 -3.60 2.24
CA ALA A 149 -6.66 -3.01 3.57
C ALA A 149 -5.35 -2.23 3.85
N SER A 150 -4.20 -2.76 3.41
CA SER A 150 -2.91 -2.07 3.56
C SER A 150 -2.88 -0.77 2.75
N VAL A 151 -3.35 -0.79 1.51
CA VAL A 151 -3.43 0.41 0.66
C VAL A 151 -4.37 1.45 1.28
N ALA A 152 -5.55 1.01 1.77
CA ALA A 152 -6.49 1.88 2.45
C ALA A 152 -5.89 2.50 3.73
N ALA A 153 -5.17 1.71 4.53
CA ALA A 153 -4.47 2.21 5.72
C ALA A 153 -3.40 3.26 5.38
N THR A 154 -2.66 3.06 4.27
CA THR A 154 -1.70 4.06 3.78
C THR A 154 -2.39 5.37 3.43
N ILE A 155 -3.51 5.33 2.71
CA ILE A 155 -4.29 6.53 2.38
C ILE A 155 -4.85 7.18 3.64
N ASP A 156 -5.37 6.40 4.59
CA ASP A 156 -5.86 6.93 5.87
C ASP A 156 -4.75 7.63 6.67
N ALA A 157 -3.52 7.12 6.61
CA ALA A 157 -2.35 7.77 7.22
C ALA A 157 -2.02 9.10 6.55
N LEU A 158 -2.05 9.21 5.21
CA LEU A 158 -1.88 10.47 4.47
C LEU A 158 -2.96 11.50 4.85
N VAL A 159 -4.19 11.04 5.03
CA VAL A 159 -5.32 11.86 5.48
C VAL A 159 -5.08 12.40 6.90
N ASN A 160 -4.65 11.52 7.81
CA ASN A 160 -4.39 11.89 9.20
C ASN A 160 -3.19 12.86 9.33
N ALA A 161 -2.23 12.76 8.43
CA ALA A 161 -1.12 13.70 8.31
C ALA A 161 -1.50 15.03 7.62
N ASP A 162 -2.76 15.20 7.24
CA ASP A 162 -3.32 16.38 6.55
C ASP A 162 -2.58 16.77 5.26
N LEU A 163 -2.14 15.79 4.49
CA LEU A 163 -1.38 15.97 3.26
C LEU A 163 -2.29 16.29 2.05
N PHE A 164 -3.30 17.12 2.23
CA PHE A 164 -4.14 17.63 1.16
C PHE A 164 -3.49 18.83 0.49
N SER A 165 -3.34 18.77 -0.84
CA SER A 165 -2.98 19.93 -1.63
C SER A 165 -4.15 20.91 -1.65
N LYS A 166 -3.90 22.12 -1.21
CA LYS A 166 -4.87 23.20 -1.43
C LYS A 166 -4.74 23.62 -2.89
N PRO A 167 -5.82 23.63 -3.69
CA PRO A 167 -5.77 24.25 -4.99
C PRO A 167 -5.31 25.69 -4.77
N SER A 168 -4.07 25.99 -5.11
CA SER A 168 -3.57 27.35 -4.99
C SER A 168 -4.42 28.24 -5.88
N HIS A 169 -5.25 29.05 -5.27
CA HIS A 169 -5.75 30.24 -5.96
C HIS A 169 -4.53 31.03 -6.39
N VAL A 170 -4.35 31.04 -7.68
CA VAL A 170 -3.25 31.73 -8.34
C VAL A 170 -1.91 31.01 -8.06
N LEU A 171 -1.45 30.33 -9.05
CA LEU A 171 -0.03 30.15 -9.31
C LEU A 171 0.71 31.46 -9.01
N SER A 172 0.95 31.74 -7.73
CA SER A 172 1.75 32.90 -7.38
C SER A 172 3.19 32.71 -7.80
N THR A 173 3.61 31.54 -8.06
CA THR A 173 4.68 31.16 -8.98
C THR A 173 4.77 29.63 -9.00
N ILE A 174 5.06 29.03 -10.13
CA ILE A 174 5.41 27.60 -10.24
C ILE A 174 6.51 27.22 -9.25
N GLU A 175 7.37 28.17 -8.90
CA GLU A 175 8.48 28.04 -7.94
C GLU A 175 8.01 27.77 -6.50
N ASP A 176 7.02 28.51 -5.98
CA ASP A 176 6.51 28.31 -4.60
C ASP A 176 5.83 26.93 -4.46
N SER A 177 5.13 26.48 -5.51
CA SER A 177 4.49 25.17 -5.51
C SER A 177 5.51 24.03 -5.59
N LEU A 178 6.58 24.20 -6.35
CA LEU A 178 7.68 23.24 -6.45
C LEU A 178 8.46 23.17 -5.13
N GLU A 179 8.73 24.31 -4.48
CA GLU A 179 9.43 24.35 -3.20
C GLU A 179 8.65 23.62 -2.10
N THR A 180 7.33 23.84 -2.02
CA THR A 180 6.45 23.11 -1.10
C THR A 180 6.46 21.59 -1.35
N ILE A 181 6.43 21.14 -2.61
CA ILE A 181 6.52 19.73 -2.99
C ILE A 181 7.89 19.15 -2.60
N TYR A 182 8.97 19.90 -2.80
CA TYR A 182 10.32 19.46 -2.42
C TYR A 182 10.48 19.36 -0.91
N GLU A 183 9.93 20.29 -0.12
CA GLU A 183 9.94 20.24 1.34
C GLU A 183 9.14 19.04 1.86
N GLN A 184 7.95 18.81 1.33
CA GLN A 184 7.13 17.64 1.69
C GLN A 184 7.83 16.31 1.36
N ARG A 185 8.47 16.22 0.18
CA ARG A 185 9.29 15.05 -0.19
C ARG A 185 10.45 14.84 0.78
N ARG A 186 11.17 15.90 1.13
CA ARG A 186 12.28 15.84 2.08
C ARG A 186 11.80 15.35 3.44
N TYR A 187 10.65 15.82 3.89
CA TYR A 187 10.06 15.40 5.16
C TYR A 187 9.65 13.93 5.16
N LEU A 188 8.99 13.46 4.08
CA LEU A 188 8.62 12.05 3.92
C LEU A 188 9.87 11.15 3.89
N GLN A 189 10.91 11.53 3.16
CA GLN A 189 12.19 10.79 3.14
C GLN A 189 12.84 10.73 4.52
N GLN A 190 12.75 11.80 5.32
CA GLN A 190 13.24 11.77 6.70
C GLN A 190 12.43 10.82 7.60
N ILE A 191 11.10 10.80 7.43
CA ILE A 191 10.23 9.86 8.17
C ILE A 191 10.54 8.43 7.76
N GLU A 192 10.62 8.14 6.45
CA GLU A 192 10.97 6.80 5.94
C GLU A 192 12.31 6.34 6.53
N LYS A 193 13.34 7.16 6.43
CA LYS A 193 14.66 6.85 7.00
C LYS A 193 14.60 6.61 8.51
N SER A 194 13.87 7.44 9.25
CA SER A 194 13.71 7.26 10.71
C SER A 194 12.99 5.97 11.06
N LEU A 195 11.96 5.59 10.28
CA LEU A 195 11.21 4.35 10.47
C LEU A 195 12.08 3.12 10.12
N GLU A 196 12.89 3.22 9.06
CA GLU A 196 13.86 2.17 8.70
C GLU A 196 14.91 1.99 9.80
N GLU A 197 15.48 3.06 10.33
CA GLU A 197 16.43 3.01 11.44
C GLU A 197 15.80 2.40 12.71
N GLN A 198 14.58 2.79 13.07
CA GLN A 198 13.84 2.23 14.21
C GLN A 198 13.56 0.73 14.02
N ARG A 199 13.14 0.35 12.81
CA ARG A 199 12.93 -1.05 12.44
C ARG A 199 14.22 -1.84 12.57
N TRP A 200 15.32 -1.32 12.06
CA TRP A 200 16.64 -1.97 12.14
C TRP A 200 17.08 -2.21 13.60
N TYR A 201 16.97 -1.21 14.48
CA TYR A 201 17.31 -1.36 15.91
C TYR A 201 16.42 -2.39 16.60
N ARG A 202 15.13 -2.38 16.32
CA ARG A 202 14.18 -3.38 16.85
C ARG A 202 14.57 -4.78 16.41
N ASP A 203 14.84 -4.95 15.13
CA ASP A 203 15.17 -6.24 14.55
C ASP A 203 16.50 -6.78 15.07
N GLN A 204 17.51 -5.93 15.25
CA GLN A 204 18.78 -6.31 15.88
C GLN A 204 18.57 -6.81 17.31
N SER A 205 17.75 -6.12 18.08
CA SER A 205 17.43 -6.54 19.45
C SER A 205 16.71 -7.89 19.47
N LEU A 206 15.70 -8.07 18.62
CA LEU A 206 14.94 -9.31 18.50
C LEU A 206 15.83 -10.46 18.00
N TYR A 207 16.70 -10.21 17.04
CA TYR A 207 17.64 -11.21 16.53
C TYR A 207 18.61 -11.70 17.61
N ASN A 208 19.16 -10.82 18.43
CA ASN A 208 20.01 -11.21 19.57
C ASN A 208 19.23 -12.04 20.60
N GLN A 209 17.96 -11.69 20.86
CA GLN A 209 17.09 -12.47 21.74
C GLN A 209 16.77 -13.84 21.15
N LEU A 210 16.52 -13.92 19.82
CA LEU A 210 16.32 -15.16 19.09
C LEU A 210 17.53 -16.10 19.23
N ILE A 211 18.73 -15.62 18.97
CA ILE A 211 19.97 -16.41 19.11
C ILE A 211 20.08 -16.97 20.53
N ASN A 212 19.85 -16.15 21.56
CA ASN A 212 19.88 -16.58 22.95
C ASN A 212 18.80 -17.63 23.28
N TYR A 213 17.60 -17.45 22.76
CA TYR A 213 16.49 -18.39 22.93
C TYR A 213 16.82 -19.73 22.28
N VAL A 214 17.22 -19.73 21.00
CA VAL A 214 17.56 -20.95 20.25
C VAL A 214 18.71 -21.70 20.92
N ASN A 215 19.80 -21.02 21.34
CA ASN A 215 20.88 -21.61 22.09
C ASN A 215 20.41 -22.31 23.36
N LYS A 216 19.51 -21.67 24.12
CA LYS A 216 18.96 -22.24 25.34
C LYS A 216 18.11 -23.49 25.08
N GLN A 217 17.39 -23.54 23.93
CA GLN A 217 16.59 -24.70 23.60
C GLN A 217 17.45 -25.86 23.07
N ILE A 218 18.33 -25.60 22.11
CA ILE A 218 19.13 -26.64 21.46
C ILE A 218 20.12 -27.33 22.40
N LYS A 219 20.70 -26.62 23.35
CA LYS A 219 21.62 -27.16 24.39
C LYS A 219 21.00 -28.17 25.32
N LYS A 220 19.66 -28.32 25.32
CA LYS A 220 19.00 -29.37 26.11
C LYS A 220 19.21 -30.76 25.54
N ASP A 221 19.35 -30.86 24.21
CA ASP A 221 19.38 -32.12 23.49
C ASP A 221 20.71 -32.37 22.76
N PHE A 222 21.48 -31.29 22.47
CA PHE A 222 22.73 -31.37 21.68
C PHE A 222 23.78 -30.42 22.23
N ASP A 223 25.08 -30.83 22.13
CA ASP A 223 26.23 -29.95 22.44
C ASP A 223 26.57 -29.08 21.23
N VAL A 224 25.65 -28.15 20.92
CA VAL A 224 25.72 -27.24 19.78
C VAL A 224 25.67 -25.81 20.27
N THR A 225 26.48 -24.95 19.64
CA THR A 225 26.46 -23.50 19.87
C THR A 225 25.89 -22.82 18.62
N ILE A 226 24.90 -21.98 18.81
CA ILE A 226 24.28 -21.18 17.75
C ILE A 226 24.85 -19.77 17.81
N GLU A 227 25.37 -19.31 16.71
CA GLU A 227 25.92 -17.96 16.55
C GLU A 227 25.29 -17.28 15.32
N LYS A 228 25.35 -15.97 15.28
CA LYS A 228 25.10 -15.21 14.05
C LYS A 228 26.32 -15.31 13.17
N ASP A 229 26.13 -15.62 11.89
CA ASP A 229 27.24 -15.80 10.96
C ASP A 229 27.99 -14.47 10.73
N HIS A 230 27.22 -13.46 10.33
CA HIS A 230 27.77 -12.14 10.04
C HIS A 230 26.85 -11.03 10.54
N GLU A 231 27.30 -9.78 10.40
CA GLU A 231 26.38 -8.65 10.48
C GLU A 231 25.27 -8.82 9.43
N PRO A 232 24.03 -8.42 9.75
CA PRO A 232 22.91 -8.57 8.83
C PRO A 232 23.21 -7.98 7.45
N GLN A 233 22.92 -8.73 6.40
CA GLN A 233 23.20 -8.33 5.03
C GLN A 233 21.91 -7.85 4.34
N TRP A 234 22.04 -6.88 3.43
CA TRP A 234 20.95 -6.43 2.58
C TRP A 234 20.94 -7.25 1.29
N ASP A 235 19.79 -7.85 0.98
CA ASP A 235 19.54 -8.55 -0.29
C ASP A 235 19.03 -7.62 -1.42
N GLY A 236 18.97 -6.31 -1.15
CA GLY A 236 18.45 -5.28 -2.04
C GLY A 236 17.10 -4.71 -1.60
N GLU A 237 16.31 -5.47 -0.84
CA GLU A 237 14.99 -5.04 -0.35
C GLU A 237 14.85 -5.22 1.17
N ASN A 238 15.50 -6.24 1.74
CA ASN A 238 15.38 -6.59 3.15
C ASN A 238 16.73 -6.84 3.81
N CYS A 239 16.77 -6.65 5.14
CA CYS A 239 17.88 -7.06 5.96
C CYS A 239 17.73 -8.55 6.29
N VAL A 240 18.69 -9.35 5.87
CA VAL A 240 18.72 -10.80 6.03
C VAL A 240 19.61 -11.18 7.22
N TYR A 241 19.16 -12.14 8.01
CA TYR A 241 19.84 -12.66 9.19
C TYR A 241 20.20 -14.13 8.97
N THR A 242 21.43 -14.53 9.29
CA THR A 242 21.88 -15.91 9.12
C THR A 242 22.26 -16.51 10.46
N ILE A 243 21.73 -17.69 10.76
CA ILE A 243 22.01 -18.48 11.94
C ILE A 243 22.93 -19.65 11.55
N VAL A 244 24.04 -19.83 12.26
CA VAL A 244 24.97 -20.92 12.07
C VAL A 244 25.04 -21.79 13.33
N ALA A 245 25.07 -23.11 13.14
CA ALA A 245 25.21 -24.08 14.19
C ALA A 245 26.66 -24.62 14.21
N TRP A 246 27.36 -24.46 15.34
CA TRP A 246 28.69 -24.95 15.53
C TRP A 246 28.70 -26.16 16.46
N TYR A 247 29.47 -27.19 16.09
CA TYR A 247 29.61 -28.45 16.83
C TYR A 247 31.05 -28.63 17.32
N LYS A 248 31.21 -29.38 18.40
CA LYS A 248 32.55 -29.71 18.93
C LYS A 248 33.19 -30.94 18.29
N ASP A 249 32.38 -31.87 17.82
CA ASP A 249 32.80 -33.16 17.27
C ASP A 249 32.14 -33.45 15.92
N ASP A 250 32.64 -34.41 15.17
CA ASP A 250 32.03 -34.88 13.92
C ASP A 250 30.62 -35.41 14.17
N ILE A 251 29.62 -34.78 13.54
CA ILE A 251 28.22 -35.14 13.66
C ILE A 251 27.79 -35.98 12.46
N MET A 252 26.95 -36.99 12.73
CA MET A 252 26.34 -37.79 11.67
C MET A 252 25.34 -36.98 10.85
N PRO A 253 25.25 -37.17 9.52
CA PRO A 253 24.32 -36.44 8.67
C PRO A 253 22.86 -36.47 9.14
N ALA A 254 22.42 -37.58 9.75
CA ALA A 254 21.06 -37.72 10.31
C ALA A 254 20.83 -36.79 11.52
N GLU A 255 21.84 -36.52 12.31
CA GLU A 255 21.75 -35.59 13.45
C GLU A 255 21.74 -34.15 12.98
N THR A 256 22.53 -33.82 11.96
CA THR A 256 22.50 -32.50 11.30
C THR A 256 21.11 -32.16 10.79
N PHE A 257 20.45 -33.09 10.10
CA PHE A 257 19.08 -32.91 9.63
C PHE A 257 18.11 -32.64 10.78
N ARG A 258 18.21 -33.45 11.86
CA ARG A 258 17.37 -33.27 13.05
C ARG A 258 17.60 -31.94 13.74
N ILE A 259 18.82 -31.46 13.81
CA ILE A 259 19.16 -30.16 14.36
C ILE A 259 18.56 -29.04 13.55
N ASN A 260 18.65 -29.08 12.21
CA ASN A 260 18.08 -28.09 11.33
C ASN A 260 16.53 -28.01 11.45
N GLU A 261 15.84 -29.15 11.59
CA GLU A 261 14.40 -29.17 11.87
C GLU A 261 14.06 -28.50 13.21
N LEU A 262 14.85 -28.79 14.25
CA LEU A 262 14.66 -28.17 15.58
C LEU A 262 14.98 -26.67 15.56
N LEU A 263 16.02 -26.24 14.85
CA LEU A 263 16.35 -24.83 14.70
C LEU A 263 15.18 -24.08 14.01
N SER A 264 14.68 -24.61 12.91
CA SER A 264 13.52 -24.02 12.20
C SER A 264 12.31 -23.92 13.10
N LYS A 265 12.04 -24.95 13.91
CA LYS A 265 10.96 -24.94 14.89
C LYS A 265 11.16 -23.87 15.96
N TYR A 266 12.36 -23.78 16.54
CA TYR A 266 12.62 -22.82 17.61
C TYR A 266 12.61 -21.37 17.12
N VAL A 267 13.04 -21.11 15.86
CA VAL A 267 12.88 -19.80 15.23
C VAL A 267 11.41 -19.45 15.08
N TYR A 268 10.61 -20.40 14.59
CA TYR A 268 9.15 -20.21 14.47
C TYR A 268 8.49 -19.93 15.83
N ASP A 269 8.78 -20.77 16.83
CA ASP A 269 8.20 -20.64 18.18
C ASP A 269 8.51 -19.26 18.78
N PHE A 270 9.80 -18.84 18.71
CA PHE A 270 10.22 -17.53 19.19
C PHE A 270 9.49 -16.39 18.46
N CYS A 271 9.45 -16.41 17.13
CA CYS A 271 8.84 -15.33 16.34
C CYS A 271 7.34 -15.27 16.54
N SER A 272 6.67 -16.41 16.73
CA SER A 272 5.25 -16.49 17.04
C SER A 272 4.92 -15.92 18.42
N GLU A 273 5.74 -16.26 19.45
CA GLU A 273 5.56 -15.78 20.82
C GLU A 273 5.84 -14.27 21.00
N ASN A 274 6.70 -13.70 20.15
CA ASN A 274 7.13 -12.31 20.22
C ASN A 274 6.51 -11.40 19.14
N ASP A 275 5.53 -11.88 18.39
CA ASP A 275 4.83 -11.14 17.31
C ASP A 275 5.79 -10.51 16.29
N CYS A 276 6.81 -11.31 15.88
CA CYS A 276 7.84 -10.87 14.93
C CYS A 276 8.03 -11.85 13.76
N MET A 277 6.93 -12.35 13.19
CA MET A 277 6.96 -13.31 12.08
C MET A 277 7.70 -12.82 10.85
N ASP A 278 7.75 -11.50 10.61
CA ASP A 278 8.54 -10.90 9.55
C ASP A 278 10.06 -11.11 9.73
N LEU A 279 10.54 -11.20 10.96
CA LEU A 279 11.93 -11.60 11.25
C LEU A 279 12.18 -13.05 10.86
N MET A 280 11.23 -13.97 11.10
CA MET A 280 11.35 -15.37 10.71
C MET A 280 11.60 -15.52 9.20
N TYR A 281 10.84 -14.84 8.37
CA TYR A 281 10.98 -14.90 6.90
C TYR A 281 12.30 -14.33 6.38
N ARG A 282 12.99 -13.54 7.18
CA ARG A 282 14.29 -12.95 6.87
C ARG A 282 15.46 -13.64 7.60
N THR A 283 15.19 -14.71 8.35
CA THR A 283 16.18 -15.48 9.06
C THR A 283 16.46 -16.78 8.32
N TYR A 284 17.68 -16.97 7.85
CA TYR A 284 18.16 -18.16 7.19
C TYR A 284 18.98 -18.99 8.16
N ILE A 285 18.76 -20.32 8.10
CA ILE A 285 19.60 -21.30 8.78
C ILE A 285 20.56 -21.82 7.72
N ASP A 286 21.84 -21.49 7.85
CA ASP A 286 22.85 -21.99 6.93
C ASP A 286 23.18 -23.44 7.29
N SER A 287 22.65 -24.37 6.49
CA SER A 287 22.84 -25.82 6.65
C SER A 287 24.15 -26.33 6.04
N ASP A 288 24.82 -25.52 5.22
CA ASP A 288 26.03 -25.91 4.53
C ASP A 288 27.29 -25.67 5.40
N TRP A 289 27.17 -24.88 6.47
CA TRP A 289 28.23 -24.60 7.44
C TRP A 289 27.99 -25.34 8.75
N VAL A 290 28.07 -26.65 8.68
CA VAL A 290 28.26 -27.50 9.84
C VAL A 290 29.78 -27.73 9.98
N GLY A 291 30.47 -26.83 10.65
CA GLY A 291 31.90 -26.88 10.84
C GLY A 291 32.27 -27.17 12.28
N LEU A 292 33.44 -27.80 12.46
CA LEU A 292 34.10 -27.82 13.75
C LEU A 292 34.52 -26.38 14.07
N LYS A 293 34.23 -25.91 15.28
CA LYS A 293 34.75 -24.64 15.78
C LYS A 293 36.25 -24.85 15.99
N ASP A 294 37.10 -24.20 15.20
CA ASP A 294 38.53 -24.15 15.47
C ASP A 294 38.75 -23.55 16.87
N GLU A 295 39.52 -24.22 17.71
CA GLU A 295 39.86 -23.80 19.08
C GLU A 295 40.65 -22.48 19.13
#